data_04e13a640650c3539e7f4dd6c1ade248
#
_entry.id   04e13a640650c3539e7f4dd6c1ade248
#
_cell.length_a   1.000
_cell.length_b   1.000
_cell.length_c   1.000
_cell.angle_alpha   90.00
_cell.angle_beta   90.00
_cell.angle_gamma   90.00
#
_symmetry.space_group_name_H-M   'P 1'
#
loop_
_entity.id
_entity.type
_entity.pdbx_description
1 polymer ?
#
loop_
_entity_poly.entity_id
_entity_poly.type
_entity_poly.pdbx_seq_one_letter_code
_entity_poly.pdbx_strand_id
1 'polypeptide(L)'
;MPESQGDFLQFLWWPDGDLTKDLEEYQMNVHLFGWSSSLSCSNFALQKDANDLEKIVGADTADVLKSFYVNNCLCSEESVDLAVERMHGVECACAYGGFNLAKFLSNNKVVLESIPEEACAYGVRSLELGNNYYRIKRALSIQWGIESDMSSFRINIKEQLLTLRGILSNISSIYNPLGIAAPFLLVGKKI
;
A
#
# COMPACT_ATOMS: atom_id res chain seq x y z
N MET A 1 -0.75 16.05 -16.47
CA MET A 1 0.42 16.95 -16.28
C MET A 1 0.24 18.16 -17.17
N PRO A 2 0.74 19.37 -16.79
CA PRO A 2 0.80 20.50 -17.70
C PRO A 2 1.66 20.16 -18.91
N GLU A 3 1.21 20.55 -20.12
CA GLU A 3 1.92 20.29 -21.38
C GLU A 3 3.36 20.80 -21.35
N SER A 4 3.61 21.92 -20.67
CA SER A 4 4.95 22.54 -20.53
C SER A 4 5.96 21.71 -19.72
N GLN A 5 5.55 20.63 -19.06
CA GLN A 5 6.43 19.77 -18.28
C GLN A 5 6.65 18.40 -18.94
N GLY A 6 6.03 18.18 -20.08
CA GLY A 6 6.14 16.91 -20.81
C GLY A 6 7.54 16.63 -21.32
N ASP A 7 8.29 17.67 -21.68
CA ASP A 7 9.64 17.54 -22.24
C ASP A 7 10.64 16.84 -21.31
N PHE A 8 10.38 16.85 -19.99
CA PHE A 8 11.21 16.13 -19.01
C PHE A 8 10.91 14.62 -18.91
N LEU A 9 9.89 14.15 -19.59
CA LEU A 9 9.41 12.77 -19.54
C LEU A 9 9.47 12.08 -20.89
N GLN A 10 10.33 12.56 -21.77
CA GLN A 10 10.58 11.97 -23.06
C GLN A 10 11.50 10.75 -22.93
N PHE A 11 11.23 9.73 -23.74
CA PHE A 11 12.05 8.52 -23.85
C PHE A 11 11.97 7.96 -25.26
N LEU A 12 12.96 7.18 -25.62
CA LEU A 12 12.99 6.49 -26.90
C LEU A 12 12.47 5.07 -26.73
N TRP A 13 11.60 4.66 -27.63
CA TRP A 13 11.07 3.30 -27.66
C TRP A 13 10.81 2.84 -29.07
N TRP A 14 10.75 1.53 -29.27
CA TRP A 14 10.39 0.96 -30.55
C TRP A 14 8.88 0.98 -30.75
N PRO A 15 8.37 1.45 -31.91
CA PRO A 15 6.95 1.38 -32.24
C PRO A 15 6.42 -0.04 -32.10
N ASP A 16 5.31 -0.20 -31.38
CA ASP A 16 4.66 -1.48 -31.11
C ASP A 16 5.56 -2.53 -30.37
N GLY A 17 6.69 -2.10 -29.80
CA GLY A 17 7.69 -2.97 -29.20
C GLY A 17 8.51 -3.79 -30.21
N ASP A 18 8.46 -3.43 -31.48
CA ASP A 18 9.19 -4.10 -32.57
C ASP A 18 10.62 -3.58 -32.68
N LEU A 19 11.57 -4.37 -32.19
CA LEU A 19 13.00 -4.06 -32.16
C LEU A 19 13.64 -3.94 -33.55
N THR A 20 12.94 -4.26 -34.64
CA THR A 20 13.44 -4.13 -36.02
C THR A 20 13.16 -2.75 -36.61
N LYS A 21 12.31 -1.95 -35.97
CA LYS A 21 11.97 -0.59 -36.38
C LYS A 21 12.96 0.41 -35.79
N ASP A 22 13.00 1.59 -36.37
CA ASP A 22 13.76 2.70 -35.82
C ASP A 22 13.11 3.19 -34.52
N LEU A 23 13.95 3.72 -33.62
CA LEU A 23 13.50 4.31 -32.36
C LEU A 23 12.69 5.58 -32.62
N GLU A 24 11.55 5.70 -31.98
CA GLU A 24 10.73 6.90 -31.98
C GLU A 24 10.73 7.54 -30.59
N GLU A 25 10.46 8.83 -30.56
CA GLU A 25 10.36 9.63 -29.35
C GLU A 25 8.94 9.54 -28.78
N TYR A 26 8.83 9.11 -27.53
CA TYR A 26 7.59 9.02 -26.76
C TYR A 26 7.66 9.92 -25.55
N GLN A 27 6.50 10.33 -25.07
CA GLN A 27 6.34 11.13 -23.86
C GLN A 27 5.44 10.42 -22.86
N MET A 28 5.89 10.33 -21.62
CA MET A 28 5.08 9.79 -20.55
C MET A 28 3.99 10.78 -20.12
N ASN A 29 2.73 10.39 -20.24
CA ASN A 29 1.58 11.24 -19.88
C ASN A 29 1.09 11.02 -18.44
N VAL A 30 1.75 10.14 -17.70
CA VAL A 30 1.40 9.78 -16.31
C VAL A 30 2.55 10.06 -15.37
N HIS A 31 2.26 10.14 -14.07
CA HIS A 31 3.31 10.24 -13.07
C HIS A 31 4.19 8.99 -13.04
N LEU A 32 5.50 9.19 -13.07
CA LEU A 32 6.46 8.10 -13.01
C LEU A 32 6.55 7.55 -11.59
N PHE A 33 6.53 6.24 -11.49
CA PHE A 33 6.87 5.57 -10.23
C PHE A 33 8.33 5.85 -9.86
N GLY A 34 8.55 6.24 -8.60
CA GLY A 34 9.90 6.57 -8.11
C GLY A 34 10.29 8.05 -8.18
N TRP A 35 9.49 8.89 -8.81
CA TRP A 35 9.70 10.34 -8.72
C TRP A 35 9.37 10.85 -7.33
N SER A 36 10.18 11.76 -6.81
CA SER A 36 10.05 12.27 -5.43
C SER A 36 8.70 12.90 -5.11
N SER A 37 8.05 13.51 -6.11
CA SER A 37 6.73 14.15 -5.98
C SER A 37 5.55 13.24 -6.31
N SER A 38 5.75 12.12 -7.03
CA SER A 38 4.64 11.29 -7.52
C SER A 38 3.78 10.74 -6.39
N LEU A 39 4.42 10.33 -5.30
CA LEU A 39 3.75 9.84 -4.12
C LEU A 39 2.87 10.90 -3.46
N SER A 40 3.42 12.10 -3.29
CA SER A 40 2.67 13.22 -2.70
C SER A 40 1.52 13.67 -3.60
N CYS A 41 1.71 13.65 -4.91
CA CYS A 41 0.65 13.97 -5.88
C CYS A 41 -0.49 12.95 -5.83
N SER A 42 -0.18 11.65 -5.83
CA SER A 42 -1.19 10.60 -5.70
C SER A 42 -1.97 10.71 -4.39
N ASN A 43 -1.27 10.93 -3.29
CA ASN A 43 -1.90 11.05 -1.98
C ASN A 43 -2.78 12.29 -1.90
N PHE A 44 -2.33 13.41 -2.45
CA PHE A 44 -3.12 14.64 -2.52
C PHE A 44 -4.39 14.45 -3.38
N ALA A 45 -4.27 13.79 -4.53
CA ALA A 45 -5.42 13.50 -5.39
C ALA A 45 -6.45 12.64 -4.67
N LEU A 46 -6.00 11.56 -4.01
CA LEU A 46 -6.88 10.68 -3.24
C LEU A 46 -7.58 11.40 -2.08
N GLN A 47 -6.87 12.27 -1.35
CA GLN A 47 -7.47 13.09 -0.30
C GLN A 47 -8.48 14.11 -0.85
N LYS A 48 -8.20 14.67 -2.04
CA LYS A 48 -9.14 15.56 -2.70
C LYS A 48 -10.42 14.81 -3.09
N ASP A 49 -10.30 13.63 -3.71
CA ASP A 49 -11.45 12.80 -4.05
C ASP A 49 -12.26 12.43 -2.81
N ALA A 50 -11.59 12.08 -1.70
CA ALA A 50 -12.25 11.81 -0.42
C ALA A 50 -13.12 12.98 0.06
N ASN A 51 -12.62 14.21 -0.05
CA ASN A 51 -13.36 15.41 0.34
C ASN A 51 -14.51 15.73 -0.64
N ASP A 52 -14.26 15.60 -1.94
CA ASP A 52 -15.25 15.91 -2.99
C ASP A 52 -16.41 14.90 -2.97
N LEU A 53 -16.14 13.65 -2.61
CA LEU A 53 -17.11 12.55 -2.59
C LEU A 53 -17.72 12.27 -1.21
N GLU A 54 -17.30 12.94 -0.14
CA GLU A 54 -17.75 12.68 1.24
C GLU A 54 -19.27 12.63 1.37
N LYS A 55 -20.00 13.51 0.65
CA LYS A 55 -21.47 13.56 0.65
C LYS A 55 -22.11 12.35 -0.05
N ILE A 56 -21.37 11.66 -0.90
CA ILE A 56 -21.86 10.52 -1.71
C ILE A 56 -21.54 9.20 -1.01
N VAL A 57 -20.30 9.05 -0.54
CA VAL A 57 -19.80 7.79 0.03
C VAL A 57 -19.87 7.74 1.56
N GLY A 58 -20.22 8.87 2.19
CA GLY A 58 -20.29 9.01 3.65
C GLY A 58 -18.93 9.39 4.28
N ALA A 59 -19.00 10.03 5.44
CA ALA A 59 -17.83 10.55 6.15
C ALA A 59 -16.83 9.44 6.51
N ASP A 60 -17.31 8.31 7.00
CA ASP A 60 -16.45 7.20 7.42
C ASP A 60 -15.65 6.63 6.24
N THR A 61 -16.26 6.48 5.05
CA THR A 61 -15.55 6.04 3.85
C THR A 61 -14.53 7.08 3.41
N ALA A 62 -14.86 8.37 3.48
CA ALA A 62 -13.94 9.45 3.19
C ALA A 62 -12.74 9.45 4.15
N ASP A 63 -12.93 9.14 5.43
CA ASP A 63 -11.86 9.02 6.41
C ASP A 63 -10.94 7.83 6.14
N VAL A 64 -11.48 6.71 5.67
CA VAL A 64 -10.67 5.58 5.18
C VAL A 64 -9.80 5.99 4.00
N LEU A 65 -10.36 6.74 3.03
CA LEU A 65 -9.58 7.25 1.89
C LEU A 65 -8.44 8.18 2.34
N LYS A 66 -8.68 9.02 3.35
CA LYS A 66 -7.66 9.91 3.93
C LYS A 66 -6.57 9.14 4.69
N SER A 67 -6.87 7.92 5.15
CA SER A 67 -5.94 7.07 5.90
C SER A 67 -4.96 6.26 5.03
N PHE A 68 -5.06 6.35 3.70
CA PHE A 68 -4.12 5.69 2.83
C PHE A 68 -2.69 6.17 3.08
N TYR A 69 -1.80 5.23 3.30
CA TYR A 69 -0.37 5.48 3.36
C TYR A 69 0.28 4.94 2.08
N VAL A 70 0.69 5.84 1.21
CA VAL A 70 1.23 5.52 -0.11
C VAL A 70 0.17 4.79 -0.96
N ASN A 71 0.28 3.48 -1.04
CA ASN A 71 -0.61 2.58 -1.80
C ASN A 71 -1.25 1.51 -0.92
N ASN A 72 -1.18 1.67 0.39
CA ASN A 72 -1.76 0.72 1.35
C ASN A 72 -2.82 1.40 2.20
N CYS A 73 -3.90 0.70 2.45
CA CYS A 73 -4.92 1.07 3.42
C CYS A 73 -5.15 -0.09 4.39
N LEU A 74 -5.23 0.22 5.66
CA LEU A 74 -5.64 -0.71 6.72
C LEU A 74 -6.90 -0.14 7.36
N CYS A 75 -7.95 -0.96 7.40
CA CYS A 75 -9.24 -0.61 7.98
C CYS A 75 -9.72 -1.74 8.87
N SER A 76 -10.42 -1.40 9.93
CA SER A 76 -11.07 -2.34 10.84
C SER A 76 -12.51 -1.90 11.05
N GLU A 77 -13.45 -2.84 10.96
CA GLU A 77 -14.88 -2.59 11.13
C GLU A 77 -15.46 -3.50 12.19
N GLU A 78 -16.53 -3.05 12.83
CA GLU A 78 -17.18 -3.78 13.94
C GLU A 78 -18.00 -4.97 13.44
N SER A 79 -18.41 -4.98 12.18
CA SER A 79 -19.20 -6.07 11.59
C SER A 79 -18.79 -6.37 10.15
N VAL A 80 -19.14 -7.59 9.71
CA VAL A 80 -18.88 -8.04 8.34
C VAL A 80 -19.63 -7.19 7.31
N ASP A 81 -20.89 -6.85 7.61
CA ASP A 81 -21.73 -6.06 6.69
C ASP A 81 -21.15 -4.65 6.49
N LEU A 82 -20.71 -4.01 7.57
CA LEU A 82 -20.03 -2.73 7.51
C LEU A 82 -18.70 -2.83 6.75
N ALA A 83 -17.95 -3.91 6.94
CA ALA A 83 -16.70 -4.12 6.20
C ALA A 83 -16.92 -4.24 4.70
N VAL A 84 -17.97 -4.96 4.27
CA VAL A 84 -18.35 -5.09 2.86
C VAL A 84 -18.81 -3.74 2.29
N GLU A 85 -19.69 -3.05 3.00
CA GLU A 85 -20.17 -1.71 2.60
C GLU A 85 -19.00 -0.72 2.46
N ARG A 86 -18.12 -0.67 3.45
CA ARG A 86 -16.94 0.18 3.46
C ARG A 86 -16.01 -0.11 2.31
N MET A 87 -15.72 -1.37 2.05
CA MET A 87 -14.87 -1.80 0.95
C MET A 87 -15.43 -1.33 -0.40
N HIS A 88 -16.71 -1.55 -0.66
CA HIS A 88 -17.35 -1.09 -1.91
C HIS A 88 -17.39 0.43 -2.02
N GLY A 89 -17.62 1.14 -0.91
CA GLY A 89 -17.57 2.60 -0.88
C GLY A 89 -16.19 3.14 -1.26
N VAL A 90 -15.13 2.56 -0.69
CA VAL A 90 -13.74 2.92 -0.98
C VAL A 90 -13.38 2.59 -2.44
N GLU A 91 -13.78 1.41 -2.93
CA GLU A 91 -13.56 1.01 -4.33
C GLU A 91 -14.24 1.97 -5.30
N CYS A 92 -15.52 2.30 -5.07
CA CYS A 92 -16.28 3.24 -5.89
C CYS A 92 -15.65 4.63 -5.90
N ALA A 93 -15.26 5.15 -4.75
CA ALA A 93 -14.62 6.45 -4.64
C ALA A 93 -13.24 6.49 -5.33
N CYS A 94 -12.44 5.45 -5.17
CA CYS A 94 -11.16 5.34 -5.87
C CYS A 94 -11.35 5.26 -7.39
N ALA A 95 -12.32 4.47 -7.86
CA ALA A 95 -12.62 4.35 -9.30
C ALA A 95 -13.08 5.69 -9.90
N TYR A 96 -13.83 6.49 -9.15
CA TYR A 96 -14.23 7.84 -9.56
C TYR A 96 -13.02 8.74 -9.79
N GLY A 97 -12.01 8.69 -8.90
CA GLY A 97 -10.76 9.42 -9.02
C GLY A 97 -9.76 8.81 -10.02
N GLY A 98 -10.13 7.73 -10.73
CA GLY A 98 -9.24 7.04 -11.66
C GLY A 98 -8.22 6.13 -10.99
N PHE A 99 -8.36 5.85 -9.69
CA PHE A 99 -7.53 4.88 -8.98
C PHE A 99 -8.15 3.48 -9.07
N ASN A 100 -7.34 2.51 -9.45
CA ASN A 100 -7.76 1.11 -9.49
C ASN A 100 -7.23 0.38 -8.24
N LEU A 101 -8.15 -0.01 -7.35
CA LEU A 101 -7.80 -0.79 -6.17
C LEU A 101 -7.63 -2.27 -6.54
N ALA A 102 -6.60 -2.87 -5.99
CA ALA A 102 -6.31 -4.28 -6.17
C ALA A 102 -5.65 -4.86 -4.92
N LYS A 103 -5.56 -6.18 -4.86
CA LYS A 103 -4.91 -6.93 -3.77
C LYS A 103 -5.64 -6.78 -2.42
N PHE A 104 -6.96 -6.78 -2.49
CA PHE A 104 -7.78 -6.81 -1.28
C PHE A 104 -7.47 -8.03 -0.41
N LEU A 105 -7.56 -7.80 0.89
CA LEU A 105 -7.27 -8.80 1.90
C LEU A 105 -8.20 -8.60 3.11
N SER A 106 -8.72 -9.68 3.65
CA SER A 106 -9.53 -9.66 4.87
C SER A 106 -9.24 -10.90 5.74
N ASN A 107 -9.44 -10.77 7.04
CA ASN A 107 -9.49 -11.89 7.99
C ASN A 107 -10.84 -12.62 7.96
N ASN A 108 -11.83 -12.07 7.28
CA ASN A 108 -13.16 -12.65 7.17
C ASN A 108 -13.43 -13.18 5.75
N LYS A 109 -13.85 -14.45 5.68
CA LYS A 109 -14.09 -15.13 4.41
C LYS A 109 -15.25 -14.51 3.62
N VAL A 110 -16.31 -14.08 4.29
CA VAL A 110 -17.50 -13.48 3.64
C VAL A 110 -17.11 -12.18 2.93
N VAL A 111 -16.26 -11.37 3.55
CA VAL A 111 -15.72 -10.15 2.92
C VAL A 111 -14.91 -10.50 1.67
N LEU A 112 -14.07 -11.54 1.74
CA LEU A 112 -13.29 -11.98 0.58
C LEU A 112 -14.16 -12.53 -0.56
N GLU A 113 -15.26 -13.19 -0.25
CA GLU A 113 -16.21 -13.72 -1.24
C GLU A 113 -17.01 -12.63 -1.96
N SER A 114 -17.18 -11.46 -1.34
CA SER A 114 -17.84 -10.30 -1.95
C SER A 114 -16.97 -9.53 -2.97
N ILE A 115 -15.66 -9.83 -3.00
CA ILE A 115 -14.68 -9.16 -3.88
C ILE A 115 -14.46 -10.01 -5.14
N PRO A 116 -14.31 -9.44 -6.35
CA PRO A 116 -13.87 -10.18 -7.52
C PRO A 116 -12.51 -10.87 -7.28
N GLU A 117 -12.36 -12.10 -7.80
CA GLU A 117 -11.16 -12.90 -7.54
C GLU A 117 -9.87 -12.23 -8.02
N GLU A 118 -9.94 -11.57 -9.16
CA GLU A 118 -8.85 -10.81 -9.77
C GLU A 118 -8.43 -9.59 -8.95
N ALA A 119 -9.32 -9.04 -8.13
CA ALA A 119 -9.03 -7.92 -7.23
C ALA A 119 -8.48 -8.38 -5.88
N CYS A 120 -8.61 -9.64 -5.54
CA CYS A 120 -8.05 -10.20 -4.30
C CYS A 120 -6.52 -10.32 -4.37
N ALA A 121 -5.87 -10.27 -3.23
CA ALA A 121 -4.46 -10.61 -3.13
C ALA A 121 -4.23 -12.09 -3.49
N TYR A 122 -3.15 -12.35 -4.25
CA TYR A 122 -2.84 -13.70 -4.73
C TYR A 122 -2.85 -14.75 -3.61
N GLY A 123 -3.51 -15.87 -3.84
CA GLY A 123 -3.55 -17.02 -2.93
C GLY A 123 -4.43 -16.84 -1.69
N VAL A 124 -5.24 -15.79 -1.60
CA VAL A 124 -6.08 -15.53 -0.42
C VAL A 124 -7.35 -16.36 -0.43
N ARG A 125 -7.98 -16.56 -1.59
CA ARG A 125 -9.19 -17.40 -1.72
C ARG A 125 -8.90 -18.89 -1.67
N SER A 126 -7.72 -19.31 -2.12
CA SER A 126 -7.26 -20.70 -2.05
C SER A 126 -6.63 -21.03 -0.68
N LEU A 127 -7.11 -20.41 0.39
CA LEU A 127 -6.75 -20.76 1.77
C LEU A 127 -7.29 -22.18 2.10
N GLU A 128 -6.77 -23.17 1.38
CA GLU A 128 -6.79 -24.54 1.86
C GLU A 128 -5.94 -24.60 3.14
N LEU A 129 -6.59 -24.90 4.22
CA LEU A 129 -6.11 -25.11 5.57
C LEU A 129 -4.89 -26.05 5.60
N GLY A 130 -3.70 -25.57 5.35
CA GLY A 130 -2.52 -26.44 5.37
C GLY A 130 -1.18 -25.77 5.09
N ASN A 131 -1.13 -24.67 4.38
CA ASN A 131 0.12 -24.04 4.01
C ASN A 131 0.37 -22.74 4.80
N ASN A 132 1.25 -22.82 5.79
CA ASN A 132 1.64 -21.69 6.67
C ASN A 132 2.17 -20.43 5.91
N TYR A 133 2.46 -20.55 4.63
CA TYR A 133 3.04 -19.46 3.82
C TYR A 133 2.04 -18.35 3.49
N TYR A 134 0.74 -18.65 3.44
CA TYR A 134 -0.31 -17.67 3.06
C TYR A 134 -0.97 -16.98 4.25
N ARG A 135 -0.64 -17.38 5.46
CA ARG A 135 -1.25 -16.87 6.70
C ARG A 135 -0.69 -15.53 7.15
N ILE A 136 0.44 -15.11 6.62
CA ILE A 136 1.11 -13.87 7.00
C ILE A 136 1.27 -12.99 5.75
N LYS A 137 0.61 -11.85 5.75
CA LYS A 137 0.79 -10.81 4.72
C LYS A 137 1.56 -9.63 5.29
N ARG A 138 2.24 -8.92 4.41
CA ARG A 138 3.02 -7.74 4.79
C ARG A 138 2.33 -6.50 4.25
N ALA A 139 1.99 -5.61 5.16
CA ALA A 139 1.57 -4.26 4.84
C ALA A 139 2.45 -3.30 5.64
N LEU A 140 3.03 -2.31 5.00
CA LEU A 140 3.90 -1.30 5.65
C LEU A 140 5.04 -1.94 6.48
N SER A 141 5.60 -3.07 6.00
CA SER A 141 6.60 -3.88 6.71
C SER A 141 6.14 -4.53 8.02
N ILE A 142 4.86 -4.41 8.36
CA ILE A 142 4.22 -5.16 9.43
C ILE A 142 3.78 -6.51 8.86
N GLN A 143 3.95 -7.55 9.64
CA GLN A 143 3.40 -8.86 9.34
C GLN A 143 2.04 -8.98 10.02
N TRP A 144 1.00 -9.15 9.22
CA TRP A 144 -0.34 -9.41 9.72
C TRP A 144 -0.66 -10.90 9.59
N GLY A 145 -0.93 -11.54 10.71
CA GLY A 145 -1.43 -12.89 10.76
C GLY A 145 -2.94 -12.87 10.53
N ILE A 146 -3.39 -13.29 9.36
CA ILE A 146 -4.80 -13.19 8.95
C ILE A 146 -5.72 -13.97 9.90
N GLU A 147 -5.33 -15.18 10.31
CA GLU A 147 -6.15 -16.03 11.19
C GLU A 147 -6.16 -15.57 12.65
N SER A 148 -5.02 -15.05 13.12
CA SER A 148 -4.89 -14.60 14.52
C SER A 148 -5.32 -13.15 14.69
N ASP A 149 -5.52 -12.44 13.59
CA ASP A 149 -5.72 -10.99 13.54
C ASP A 149 -4.65 -10.19 14.32
N MET A 150 -3.45 -10.74 14.38
CA MET A 150 -2.34 -10.14 15.12
C MET A 150 -1.32 -9.52 14.18
N SER A 151 -0.93 -8.29 14.51
CA SER A 151 0.20 -7.62 13.86
C SER A 151 1.50 -7.94 14.57
N SER A 152 2.52 -8.27 13.81
CA SER A 152 3.86 -8.59 14.32
C SER A 152 4.95 -7.90 13.51
N PHE A 153 6.12 -7.75 14.11
CA PHE A 153 7.30 -7.18 13.47
C PHE A 153 8.33 -8.26 13.24
N ARG A 154 8.94 -8.26 12.07
CA ARG A 154 10.11 -9.09 11.84
C ARG A 154 11.36 -8.31 12.26
N ILE A 155 11.97 -8.74 13.33
CA ILE A 155 13.25 -8.22 13.79
C ILE A 155 14.35 -9.09 13.18
N ASN A 156 15.21 -8.52 12.35
CA ASN A 156 16.35 -9.20 11.77
C ASN A 156 17.63 -8.51 12.27
N ILE A 157 18.14 -9.00 13.39
CA ILE A 157 19.37 -8.50 13.97
C ILE A 157 20.55 -9.11 13.19
N LYS A 158 21.37 -8.26 12.58
CA LYS A 158 22.59 -8.69 11.93
C LYS A 158 23.72 -8.75 12.98
N GLU A 159 24.57 -9.76 12.85
CA GLU A 159 25.79 -9.79 13.64
C GLU A 159 26.64 -8.56 13.30
N GLN A 160 26.84 -7.70 14.27
CA GLN A 160 27.59 -6.46 14.16
C GLN A 160 28.61 -6.43 15.33
N LEU A 161 29.73 -5.74 15.12
CA LEU A 161 30.63 -5.45 16.22
C LEU A 161 29.91 -4.68 17.33
N LEU A 162 30.20 -5.00 18.58
CA LEU A 162 29.68 -4.32 19.77
C LEU A 162 30.29 -2.91 19.92
N THR A 163 30.05 -2.09 18.90
CA THR A 163 30.44 -0.68 18.86
C THR A 163 29.17 0.16 18.82
N LEU A 164 29.26 1.42 19.21
CA LEU A 164 28.16 2.38 19.11
C LEU A 164 27.53 2.36 17.70
N ARG A 165 28.35 2.34 16.65
CA ARG A 165 27.86 2.27 15.25
C ARG A 165 27.14 0.96 14.96
N GLY A 166 27.62 -0.18 15.46
CA GLY A 166 26.97 -1.48 15.27
C GLY A 166 25.61 -1.55 15.99
N ILE A 167 25.55 -1.05 17.21
CA ILE A 167 24.31 -0.96 18.00
C ILE A 167 23.30 -0.06 17.29
N LEU A 168 23.69 1.15 16.89
CA LEU A 168 22.82 2.08 16.18
C LEU A 168 22.35 1.53 14.82
N SER A 169 23.20 0.80 14.10
CA SER A 169 22.85 0.14 12.86
C SER A 169 21.73 -0.89 13.07
N ASN A 170 21.84 -1.73 14.09
CA ASN A 170 20.83 -2.72 14.42
C ASN A 170 19.50 -2.07 14.85
N ILE A 171 19.56 -1.06 15.71
CA ILE A 171 18.37 -0.32 16.16
C ILE A 171 17.67 0.35 14.98
N SER A 172 18.43 0.97 14.08
CA SER A 172 17.90 1.66 12.91
C SER A 172 17.37 0.71 11.83
N SER A 173 17.76 -0.57 11.87
CA SER A 173 17.24 -1.59 10.96
C SER A 173 15.81 -2.05 11.28
N ILE A 174 15.33 -1.71 12.47
CA ILE A 174 13.97 -2.06 12.91
C ILE A 174 13.00 -1.00 12.36
N TYR A 175 12.28 -1.37 11.32
CA TYR A 175 11.25 -0.52 10.76
C TYR A 175 10.01 -0.55 11.65
N ASN A 176 9.61 0.63 12.13
CA ASN A 176 8.54 0.78 13.12
C ASN A 176 7.56 1.89 12.71
N PRO A 177 6.76 1.69 11.65
CA PRO A 177 5.87 2.73 11.11
C PRO A 177 4.77 3.14 12.05
N LEU A 178 4.30 2.25 12.91
CA LEU A 178 3.24 2.53 13.90
C LEU A 178 3.77 3.05 15.23
N GLY A 179 5.06 3.20 15.40
CA GLY A 179 5.64 3.71 16.65
C GLY A 179 5.62 2.74 17.84
N ILE A 180 5.06 1.53 17.71
CA ILE A 180 4.85 0.58 18.82
C ILE A 180 6.19 0.17 19.48
N ALA A 181 7.24 -0.02 18.68
CA ALA A 181 8.58 -0.36 19.21
C ALA A 181 9.38 0.87 19.68
N ALA A 182 8.87 2.09 19.53
CA ALA A 182 9.59 3.31 19.84
C ALA A 182 10.14 3.36 21.27
N PRO A 183 9.42 2.95 22.33
CA PRO A 183 9.97 2.96 23.69
C PRO A 183 11.25 2.14 23.84
N PHE A 184 11.30 0.97 23.19
CA PHE A 184 12.48 0.09 23.22
C PHE A 184 13.62 0.66 22.38
N LEU A 185 13.33 1.18 21.19
CA LEU A 185 14.31 1.77 20.29
C LEU A 185 14.97 3.03 20.89
N LEU A 186 14.21 3.83 21.63
CA LEU A 186 14.71 5.03 22.30
C LEU A 186 15.71 4.70 23.40
N VAL A 187 15.52 3.61 24.15
CA VAL A 187 16.49 3.16 25.16
C VAL A 187 17.84 2.85 24.51
N GLY A 188 17.82 2.13 23.40
CA GLY A 188 19.05 1.80 22.68
C GLY A 188 19.75 2.98 21.99
N LYS A 189 19.01 4.09 21.72
CA LYS A 189 19.59 5.32 21.15
C LYS A 189 20.21 6.25 22.19
N LYS A 190 20.01 5.96 23.48
CA LYS A 190 20.61 6.74 24.59
C LYS A 190 21.98 6.21 25.01
N ILE A 191 22.42 5.09 24.46
CA ILE A 191 23.75 4.51 24.65
C ILE A 191 24.75 5.20 23.72
#